data_04c05f1c6dec995204b24fe5d726fb33
#
_entry.id   04c05f1c6dec995204b24fe5d726fb33
#
_cell.length_a   1.000
_cell.length_b   1.000
_cell.length_c   1.000
_cell.angle_alpha   90.00
_cell.angle_beta   90.00
_cell.angle_gamma   90.00
#
_symmetry.space_group_name_H-M   'P 1'
#
loop_
_entity.id
_entity.type
_entity.pdbx_description
1 polymer ?
#
loop_
_entity_poly.entity_id
_entity_poly.type
_entity_poly.pdbx_seq_one_letter_code
_entity_poly.pdbx_strand_id
1 'polypeptide(L)' 'MEPITDEEVLEVIRENPMICTRAIVKKLRPEEFKDNKTYLEYIENLKPTLMRLWKDGVIVSSKVQCCTFNLKQWQIN' A
#
# COMPACT_ATOMS: atom_id res chain seq x y z
N MET A 1 -3.00 13.36 -10.87
CA MET A 1 -2.91 12.09 -10.12
C MET A 1 -4.10 11.95 -9.20
N GLU A 2 -4.83 10.86 -9.32
CA GLU A 2 -5.99 10.61 -8.49
C GLU A 2 -5.58 9.98 -7.17
N PRO A 3 -5.92 10.58 -6.02
CA PRO A 3 -5.47 10.06 -4.73
C PRO A 3 -6.14 8.72 -4.39
N ILE A 4 -5.39 7.89 -3.69
CA ILE A 4 -5.89 6.60 -3.19
C ILE A 4 -6.57 6.85 -1.86
N THR A 5 -7.81 6.40 -1.72
CA THR A 5 -8.59 6.61 -0.49
C THR A 5 -8.30 5.51 0.54
N ASP A 6 -8.62 5.78 1.80
CA ASP A 6 -8.49 4.80 2.88
C ASP A 6 -9.31 3.55 2.57
N GLU A 7 -10.51 3.73 2.04
CA GLU A 7 -11.41 2.61 1.75
C GLU A 7 -10.84 1.70 0.69
N GLU A 8 -10.23 2.28 -0.35
CA GLU A 8 -9.57 1.50 -1.40
C GLU A 8 -8.44 0.66 -0.82
N VAL A 9 -7.64 1.27 0.05
CA VAL A 9 -6.51 0.58 0.70
C VAL A 9 -7.01 -0.59 1.55
N LEU A 10 -8.03 -0.34 2.38
CA LEU A 10 -8.55 -1.36 3.27
C LEU A 10 -9.15 -2.53 2.50
N GLU A 11 -9.86 -2.25 1.41
CA GLU A 11 -10.45 -3.29 0.59
C GLU A 11 -9.38 -4.18 -0.04
N VAL A 12 -8.33 -3.57 -0.59
CA VAL A 12 -7.24 -4.32 -1.20
C VAL A 12 -6.52 -5.19 -0.16
N ILE A 13 -6.26 -4.65 1.02
CA ILE A 13 -5.57 -5.40 2.08
C ILE A 13 -6.45 -6.56 2.55
N ARG A 14 -7.76 -6.33 2.67
CA ARG A 14 -8.69 -7.39 3.09
C ARG A 14 -8.70 -8.56 2.10
N GLU A 15 -8.69 -8.26 0.82
CA GLU A 15 -8.72 -9.28 -0.23
C GLU A 15 -7.37 -9.94 -0.47
N ASN A 16 -6.29 -9.28 -0.06
CA ASN A 16 -4.92 -9.75 -0.32
C ASN A 16 -4.09 -9.66 0.95
N PRO A 17 -4.28 -10.58 1.91
CA PRO A 17 -3.49 -10.58 3.14
C PRO A 17 -1.99 -10.61 2.85
N MET A 18 -1.23 -9.89 3.65
CA MET A 18 0.23 -9.80 3.50
C MET A 18 0.67 -9.08 2.23
N ILE A 19 -0.19 -8.22 1.68
CA ILE A 19 0.16 -7.43 0.49
C ILE A 19 1.18 -6.34 0.84
N CYS A 20 2.17 -6.12 -0.02
CA CYS A 20 3.15 -5.06 0.21
C CYS A 20 2.66 -3.73 -0.40
N THR A 21 3.27 -2.64 0.05
CA THR A 21 2.90 -1.29 -0.39
C THR A 21 2.92 -1.16 -1.91
N ARG A 22 3.97 -1.68 -2.55
CA ARG A 22 4.10 -1.63 -4.00
C ARG A 22 2.95 -2.34 -4.71
N ALA A 23 2.57 -3.51 -4.21
CA ALA A 23 1.48 -4.28 -4.79
C ALA A 23 0.13 -3.60 -4.61
N ILE A 24 -0.07 -2.85 -3.53
CA ILE A 24 -1.29 -2.07 -3.33
C ILE A 24 -1.44 -1.04 -4.45
N VAL A 25 -0.37 -0.31 -4.75
CA VAL A 25 -0.40 0.67 -5.84
C VAL A 25 -0.68 0.00 -7.17
N LYS A 26 -0.02 -1.14 -7.42
CA LYS A 26 -0.21 -1.87 -8.67
C LYS A 26 -1.66 -2.31 -8.87
N LYS A 27 -2.33 -2.73 -7.82
CA LYS A 27 -3.72 -3.17 -7.91
C LYS A 27 -4.69 -2.01 -8.07
N LEU A 28 -4.43 -0.90 -7.42
CA LEU A 28 -5.35 0.25 -7.43
C LEU A 28 -5.14 1.18 -8.61
N ARG A 29 -3.92 1.26 -9.11
CA ARG A 29 -3.57 2.16 -10.22
C ARG A 29 -2.65 1.43 -11.21
N PRO A 30 -3.16 0.38 -11.89
CA PRO A 30 -2.32 -0.42 -12.77
C PRO A 30 -1.75 0.36 -13.96
N GLU A 31 -2.48 1.37 -14.45
CA GLU A 31 -2.01 2.18 -15.58
C GLU A 31 -0.82 3.05 -15.18
N GLU A 32 -0.88 3.66 -13.99
CA GLU A 32 0.18 4.51 -13.49
C GLU A 32 1.41 3.72 -13.06
N PHE A 33 1.24 2.44 -12.76
CA PHE A 33 2.34 1.58 -12.34
C PHE A 33 3.38 1.38 -13.44
N LYS A 34 3.01 1.60 -14.69
CA LYS A 34 3.91 1.46 -15.83
C LYS A 34 4.95 2.56 -15.89
N ASP A 35 4.70 3.70 -15.26
CA ASP A 35 5.62 4.82 -15.21
C ASP A 35 6.29 4.85 -13.84
N ASN A 36 7.60 4.60 -13.80
CA ASN A 36 8.38 4.56 -12.57
C ASN A 36 8.21 5.79 -11.69
N LYS A 37 8.22 6.97 -12.31
CA LYS A 37 8.10 8.21 -11.57
C LYS A 37 6.74 8.32 -10.90
N THR A 38 5.69 7.99 -11.63
CA THR A 38 4.32 8.10 -11.14
C THR A 38 4.05 7.10 -10.01
N TYR A 39 4.46 5.84 -10.17
CA TYR A 39 4.17 4.88 -9.12
C TYR A 39 4.97 5.15 -7.84
N LEU A 40 6.18 5.71 -7.97
CA LEU A 40 6.95 6.11 -6.79
C LEU A 40 6.25 7.23 -6.03
N GLU A 41 5.64 8.18 -6.75
CA GLU A 41 4.83 9.23 -6.14
C GLU A 41 3.63 8.65 -5.39
N TYR A 42 2.96 7.66 -5.97
CA TYR A 42 1.85 6.98 -5.30
C TYR A 42 2.31 6.26 -4.04
N ILE A 43 3.46 5.58 -4.10
CA ILE A 43 4.02 4.92 -2.92
C ILE A 43 4.31 5.93 -1.81
N GLU A 44 4.94 7.06 -2.16
CA GLU A 44 5.25 8.09 -1.17
C GLU A 44 3.98 8.69 -0.56
N ASN A 45 2.94 8.89 -1.37
CA ASN A 45 1.67 9.42 -0.89
C ASN A 45 0.90 8.40 -0.05
N LEU A 46 1.11 7.11 -0.30
CA LEU A 46 0.43 6.04 0.41
C LEU A 46 1.03 5.79 1.79
N LYS A 47 2.32 6.04 1.96
CA LYS A 47 3.01 5.79 3.23
C LYS A 47 2.34 6.45 4.43
N PRO A 48 2.01 7.76 4.40
CA PRO A 48 1.33 8.39 5.54
C PRO A 48 -0.01 7.76 5.86
N THR A 49 -0.77 7.37 4.83
CA THR A 49 -2.05 6.71 5.00
C THR A 49 -1.89 5.38 5.71
N LEU A 50 -0.94 4.56 5.27
CA LEU A 50 -0.67 3.26 5.89
C LEU A 50 -0.20 3.41 7.33
N MET A 51 0.67 4.38 7.59
CA MET A 51 1.16 4.62 8.94
C MET A 51 0.03 5.06 9.87
N ARG A 52 -0.87 5.89 9.38
CA ARG A 52 -2.02 6.34 10.16
C ARG A 52 -2.95 5.19 10.50
N LEU A 53 -3.27 4.35 9.50
CA LEU A 53 -4.13 3.19 9.70
C LEU A 53 -3.49 2.19 10.66
N TRP A 54 -2.19 2.03 10.58
CA TRP A 54 -1.45 1.15 11.49
C TRP A 54 -1.49 1.69 12.92
N LYS A 55 -1.26 2.98 13.08
CA LYS A 55 -1.31 3.63 14.39
C LYS A 55 -2.68 3.51 15.03
N ASP A 56 -3.74 3.59 14.21
CA ASP A 56 -5.12 3.48 14.66
C ASP A 56 -5.54 2.04 14.94
N GLY A 57 -4.67 1.06 14.64
CA GLY A 57 -4.96 -0.34 14.89
C GLY A 57 -5.86 -0.99 13.87
N VAL A 58 -6.11 -0.33 12.74
CA VAL A 58 -6.99 -0.88 11.69
C VAL A 58 -6.26 -1.93 10.86
N ILE A 59 -4.96 -1.73 10.62
CA ILE A 59 -4.12 -2.69 9.91
C ILE A 59 -2.89 -3.01 10.75
N VAL A 60 -2.24 -4.13 10.45
CA VAL A 60 -0.98 -4.50 11.08
C VAL A 60 0.06 -4.73 10.00
N SER A 61 1.31 -4.54 10.36
CA SER A 61 2.42 -4.70 9.44
C SER A 61 3.17 -6.00 9.75
N SER A 62 3.58 -6.70 8.69
CA SER A 62 4.45 -7.87 8.81
C SER A 62 5.89 -7.41 8.98
N LYS A 63 6.69 -8.21 9.68
CA LYS A 63 8.12 -7.97 9.79
C LYS A 63 8.89 -8.46 8.57
N VAL A 64 8.23 -9.24 7.72
CA VAL A 64 8.84 -9.77 6.50
C VAL A 64 8.84 -8.70 5.42
N GLN A 65 9.99 -8.49 4.79
CA GLN A 65 10.11 -7.57 3.66
C GLN A 65 9.77 -8.29 2.37
N CYS A 66 8.99 -7.66 1.52
CA CYS A 66 8.46 -8.31 0.33
C CYS A 66 9.24 -8.05 -0.95
N CYS A 67 10.15 -7.08 -0.96
CA CYS A 67 10.86 -6.73 -2.18
C CYS A 67 12.15 -5.97 -1.89
N THR A 68 12.91 -5.65 -2.95
CA THR A 68 14.19 -4.95 -2.84
C THR A 68 14.07 -3.54 -2.27
N PHE A 69 12.86 -2.99 -2.24
CA PHE A 69 12.62 -1.66 -1.69
C PHE A 69 12.37 -1.67 -0.19
N ASN A 70 12.41 -2.84 0.45
CA ASN A 70 12.20 -3.00 1.89
C ASN A 70 10.85 -2.47 2.35
N LEU A 71 9.83 -2.60 1.50
CA LEU A 71 8.48 -2.16 1.83
C LEU A 71 7.80 -3.19 2.73
N LYS A 72 7.02 -2.69 3.68
CA LYS A 72 6.30 -3.54 4.62
C LYS A 72 5.13 -4.23 3.93
N GLN A 73 4.80 -5.41 4.44
CA GLN A 73 3.58 -6.11 4.07
C GLN A 73 2.49 -5.77 5.08
N TRP A 74 1.25 -5.72 4.63
CA TRP A 74 0.13 -5.26 5.44
C TRP A 74 -1.00 -6.27 5.44
N GLN A 75 -1.75 -6.32 6.53
CA GLN A 75 -2.96 -7.12 6.64
C GLN A 75 -3.93 -6.44 7.61
N ILE A 76 -5.20 -6.81 7.51
CA ILE A 76 -6.23 -6.29 8.41
C ILE A 76 -5.99 -6.87 9.81
N ASN A 77 -6.14 -6.01 10.79
CA ASN A 77 -5.96 -6.41 12.18
C ASN A 77 -7.08 -7.34 12.63
#